data_1b6f01c82f6fac808c3d0b0f2d99bf48
#
_entry.id   1b6f01c82f6fac808c3d0b0f2d99bf48
#
_cell.length_a   1.000
_cell.length_b   1.000
_cell.length_c   1.000
_cell.angle_alpha   90.00
_cell.angle_beta   90.00
_cell.angle_gamma   90.00
#
_symmetry.space_group_name_H-M   'P 1'
#
loop_
_entity.id
_entity.type
_entity.pdbx_description
1 polymer ?
#
loop_
_entity_poly.entity_id
_entity_poly.type
_entity_poly.pdbx_seq_one_letter_code
_entity_poly.pdbx_strand_id
1 'polypeptide(L)'
;MYHGRFKGSHYECGYHWGALLYKNNKIITNQATFIINDKRKTFVKKCIPIYQKYYPEILNEIKGIADGQKISYEEMLTFLLSMYCFEFNNKCTCLAISDENNIVFGRNSDFLVELEKL
;
A
#
# COMPACT_ATOMS: atom_id res chain seq x y z
N MET A 1 7.83 9.98 11.16
CA MET A 1 7.90 8.55 10.77
C MET A 1 7.42 7.71 11.95
N TYR A 2 6.44 6.83 11.74
CA TYR A 2 5.96 5.93 12.77
C TYR A 2 6.78 4.64 12.76
N HIS A 3 7.26 4.22 13.91
CA HIS A 3 7.99 2.97 14.04
C HIS A 3 7.13 1.96 14.79
N GLY A 4 6.56 1.01 14.07
CA GLY A 4 5.73 -0.05 14.63
C GLY A 4 6.37 -1.42 14.42
N ARG A 5 6.22 -2.30 15.41
CA ARG A 5 6.53 -3.72 15.28
C ARG A 5 5.23 -4.50 15.47
N PHE A 6 4.80 -5.16 14.42
CA PHE A 6 3.58 -5.97 14.45
C PHE A 6 3.94 -7.44 14.35
N LYS A 7 3.25 -8.26 15.13
CA LYS A 7 3.39 -9.72 15.11
C LYS A 7 2.00 -10.32 15.26
N GLY A 8 1.68 -11.27 14.40
CA GLY A 8 0.37 -11.91 14.38
C GLY A 8 0.04 -12.38 12.96
N SER A 9 -1.24 -12.69 12.73
CA SER A 9 -1.76 -12.96 11.40
C SER A 9 -1.68 -11.73 10.49
N HIS A 10 -1.79 -11.90 9.20
CA HIS A 10 -1.84 -10.80 8.24
C HIS A 10 -2.96 -9.80 8.57
N TYR A 11 -4.14 -10.30 8.95
CA TYR A 11 -5.24 -9.45 9.38
C TYR A 11 -4.86 -8.60 10.60
N GLU A 12 -4.29 -9.20 11.65
CA GLU A 12 -3.90 -8.47 12.87
C GLU A 12 -2.83 -7.43 12.58
N CYS A 13 -1.82 -7.77 11.77
CA CYS A 13 -0.79 -6.82 11.35
C CYS A 13 -1.40 -5.64 10.60
N GLY A 14 -2.28 -5.90 9.63
CA GLY A 14 -3.01 -4.88 8.89
C GLY A 14 -3.86 -4.00 9.80
N TYR A 15 -4.62 -4.61 10.72
CA TYR A 15 -5.46 -3.89 11.67
C TYR A 15 -4.64 -2.96 12.57
N HIS A 16 -3.55 -3.46 13.15
CA HIS A 16 -2.68 -2.65 14.01
C HIS A 16 -2.09 -1.46 13.27
N TRP A 17 -1.64 -1.67 12.04
CA TRP A 17 -1.11 -0.58 11.21
C TRP A 17 -2.19 0.44 10.86
N GLY A 18 -3.35 -0.01 10.40
CA GLY A 18 -4.49 0.85 10.08
C GLY A 18 -4.96 1.66 11.29
N ALA A 19 -5.09 1.01 12.46
CA ALA A 19 -5.49 1.65 13.70
C ALA A 19 -4.47 2.68 14.20
N LEU A 20 -3.16 2.38 14.05
CA LEU A 20 -2.09 3.32 14.40
C LEU A 20 -2.19 4.60 13.58
N LEU A 21 -2.39 4.49 12.27
CA LEU A 21 -2.56 5.65 11.39
C LEU A 21 -3.85 6.41 11.73
N TYR A 22 -4.96 5.71 11.93
CA TYR A 22 -6.22 6.31 12.32
C TYR A 22 -6.11 7.12 13.61
N LYS A 23 -5.46 6.56 14.64
CA LYS A 23 -5.18 7.24 15.92
C LYS A 23 -4.41 8.55 15.74
N ASN A 24 -3.59 8.62 14.70
CA ASN A 24 -2.80 9.81 14.36
C ASN A 24 -3.49 10.71 13.33
N ASN A 25 -4.81 10.57 13.15
CA ASN A 25 -5.63 11.32 12.19
C ASN A 25 -5.15 11.18 10.74
N LYS A 26 -4.58 10.03 10.39
CA LYS A 26 -4.14 9.70 9.04
C LYS A 26 -5.09 8.68 8.41
N ILE A 27 -5.97 9.15 7.54
CA ILE A 27 -6.82 8.29 6.72
C ILE A 27 -6.15 8.13 5.36
N ILE A 28 -5.75 6.89 5.02
CA ILE A 28 -4.92 6.61 3.84
C ILE A 28 -5.64 7.03 2.56
N THR A 29 -6.91 6.73 2.43
CA THR A 29 -7.69 7.06 1.21
C THR A 29 -7.87 8.56 1.01
N ASN A 30 -7.84 9.36 2.08
CA ASN A 30 -7.90 10.82 1.99
C ASN A 30 -6.59 11.43 1.47
N GLN A 31 -5.51 10.67 1.49
CA GLN A 31 -4.21 11.08 0.93
C GLN A 31 -4.04 10.61 -0.53
N ALA A 32 -5.07 9.99 -1.10
CA ALA A 32 -5.03 9.52 -2.47
C ALA A 32 -4.86 10.70 -3.44
N THR A 33 -3.91 10.57 -4.34
CA THR A 33 -3.68 11.52 -5.43
C THR A 33 -4.55 11.21 -6.65
N PHE A 34 -5.44 10.24 -6.51
CA PHE A 34 -6.36 9.81 -7.55
C PHE A 34 -7.75 9.58 -6.99
N ILE A 35 -8.76 9.71 -7.84
CA ILE A 35 -10.15 9.46 -7.48
C ILE A 35 -10.47 7.98 -7.67
N ILE A 36 -11.07 7.35 -6.65
CA ILE A 36 -11.65 6.02 -6.74
C ILE A 36 -12.91 6.09 -7.61
N ASN A 37 -12.79 5.61 -8.84
CA ASN A 37 -13.87 5.62 -9.83
C ASN A 37 -14.25 4.19 -10.26
N ASP A 38 -15.30 4.06 -11.06
CA ASP A 38 -15.83 2.76 -11.51
C ASP A 38 -14.82 1.97 -12.36
N LYS A 39 -13.95 2.65 -13.11
CA LYS A 39 -12.87 2.00 -13.87
C LYS A 39 -11.91 1.26 -12.94
N ARG A 40 -11.50 1.90 -11.83
CA ARG A 40 -10.65 1.29 -10.81
C ARG A 40 -11.33 0.15 -10.08
N LYS A 41 -12.60 0.33 -9.70
CA LYS A 41 -13.42 -0.74 -9.08
C LYS A 41 -13.55 -1.95 -10.00
N THR A 42 -13.83 -1.74 -11.28
CA THR A 42 -13.94 -2.82 -12.27
C THR A 42 -12.62 -3.56 -12.46
N PHE A 43 -11.51 -2.84 -12.47
CA PHE A 43 -10.18 -3.44 -12.53
C PHE A 43 -9.93 -4.33 -11.30
N VAL A 44 -10.18 -3.81 -10.10
CA VAL A 44 -9.95 -4.55 -8.84
C VAL A 44 -10.82 -5.80 -8.75
N LYS A 45 -12.07 -5.76 -9.20
CA LYS A 45 -12.94 -6.95 -9.27
C LYS A 45 -12.30 -8.09 -10.09
N LYS A 46 -11.52 -7.77 -11.13
CA LYS A 46 -10.78 -8.78 -11.92
C LYS A 46 -9.51 -9.28 -11.19
N CYS A 47 -8.94 -8.47 -10.31
CA CYS A 47 -7.76 -8.86 -9.53
C CYS A 47 -8.10 -9.80 -8.37
N ILE A 48 -9.28 -9.63 -7.73
CA ILE A 48 -9.67 -10.39 -6.54
C ILE A 48 -9.54 -11.91 -6.71
N PRO A 49 -10.04 -12.56 -7.78
CA PRO A 49 -9.90 -14.01 -7.94
C PRO A 49 -8.44 -14.48 -8.02
N ILE A 50 -7.55 -13.63 -8.57
CA ILE A 50 -6.12 -13.92 -8.67
C ILE A 50 -5.48 -13.87 -7.28
N TYR A 51 -5.79 -12.82 -6.51
CA TYR A 51 -5.32 -12.70 -5.13
C TYR A 51 -5.88 -13.81 -4.23
N GLN A 52 -7.16 -14.17 -4.38
CA GLN A 52 -7.75 -15.28 -3.64
C GLN A 52 -7.03 -16.61 -3.89
N LYS A 53 -6.56 -16.83 -5.12
CA LYS A 53 -5.88 -18.06 -5.52
C LYS A 53 -4.43 -18.11 -5.05
N TYR A 54 -3.69 -16.99 -5.17
CA TYR A 54 -2.23 -16.99 -5.01
C TYR A 54 -1.75 -16.25 -3.77
N TYR A 55 -2.52 -15.30 -3.23
CA TYR A 55 -2.10 -14.41 -2.14
C TYR A 55 -3.29 -14.07 -1.21
N PRO A 56 -4.04 -15.08 -0.70
CA PRO A 56 -5.22 -14.82 0.12
C PRO A 56 -4.89 -14.06 1.41
N GLU A 57 -3.68 -14.23 1.94
CA GLU A 57 -3.20 -13.52 3.11
C GLU A 57 -3.12 -11.99 2.91
N ILE A 58 -2.80 -11.54 1.70
CA ILE A 58 -2.78 -10.10 1.36
C ILE A 58 -4.18 -9.51 1.44
N LEU A 59 -5.20 -10.24 0.99
CA LEU A 59 -6.59 -9.80 1.11
C LEU A 59 -7.02 -9.68 2.59
N ASN A 60 -6.56 -10.59 3.45
CA ASN A 60 -6.79 -10.52 4.89
C ASN A 60 -6.09 -9.32 5.52
N GLU A 61 -4.87 -9.02 5.11
CA GLU A 61 -4.13 -7.83 5.57
C GLU A 61 -4.86 -6.55 5.16
N ILE A 62 -5.27 -6.44 3.90
CA ILE A 62 -6.05 -5.29 3.41
C ILE A 62 -7.35 -5.13 4.19
N LYS A 63 -8.02 -6.25 4.54
CA LYS A 63 -9.20 -6.20 5.38
C LYS A 63 -8.89 -5.65 6.78
N GLY A 64 -7.80 -6.11 7.38
CA GLY A 64 -7.33 -5.59 8.66
C GLY A 64 -7.07 -4.08 8.60
N ILE A 65 -6.38 -3.61 7.55
CA ILE A 65 -6.12 -2.17 7.36
C ILE A 65 -7.43 -1.38 7.27
N ALA A 66 -8.39 -1.86 6.47
CA ALA A 66 -9.69 -1.21 6.31
C ALA A 66 -10.43 -1.08 7.65
N ASP A 67 -10.51 -2.18 8.42
CA ASP A 67 -11.16 -2.21 9.73
C ASP A 67 -10.44 -1.27 10.72
N GLY A 68 -9.11 -1.26 10.74
CA GLY A 68 -8.30 -0.34 11.55
C GLY A 68 -8.47 1.14 11.18
N GLN A 69 -8.65 1.43 9.91
CA GLN A 69 -8.89 2.77 9.36
C GLN A 69 -10.36 3.20 9.44
N LYS A 70 -11.29 2.29 9.80
CA LYS A 70 -12.74 2.49 9.83
C LYS A 70 -13.33 2.93 8.49
N ILE A 71 -12.79 2.38 7.42
CA ILE A 71 -13.30 2.58 6.04
C ILE A 71 -13.78 1.26 5.45
N SER A 72 -14.51 1.32 4.33
CA SER A 72 -15.01 0.10 3.70
C SER A 72 -13.88 -0.73 3.12
N TYR A 73 -14.02 -2.07 3.20
CA TYR A 73 -13.08 -3.00 2.60
C TYR A 73 -12.95 -2.82 1.08
N GLU A 74 -14.08 -2.57 0.39
CA GLU A 74 -14.09 -2.32 -1.06
C GLU A 74 -13.29 -1.07 -1.43
N GLU A 75 -13.41 -0.02 -0.64
CA GLU A 75 -12.66 1.21 -0.85
C GLU A 75 -11.16 0.99 -0.66
N MET A 76 -10.77 0.34 0.44
CA MET A 76 -9.37 0.02 0.72
C MET A 76 -8.77 -0.91 -0.35
N LEU A 77 -9.49 -1.95 -0.77
CA LEU A 77 -9.08 -2.81 -1.88
C LEU A 77 -8.87 -2.02 -3.16
N THR A 78 -9.85 -1.15 -3.48
CA THR A 78 -9.76 -0.35 -4.71
C THR A 78 -8.57 0.59 -4.65
N PHE A 79 -8.33 1.22 -3.51
CA PHE A 79 -7.17 2.09 -3.32
C PHE A 79 -5.86 1.31 -3.53
N LEU A 80 -5.63 0.26 -2.75
CA LEU A 80 -4.34 -0.44 -2.74
C LEU A 80 -4.07 -1.21 -4.04
N LEU A 81 -5.05 -1.95 -4.56
CA LEU A 81 -4.83 -2.79 -5.75
C LEU A 81 -4.85 -2.00 -7.07
N SER A 82 -5.34 -0.76 -7.08
CA SER A 82 -5.32 0.09 -8.28
C SER A 82 -4.32 1.24 -8.22
N MET A 83 -3.61 1.41 -7.12
CA MET A 83 -2.70 2.54 -6.90
C MET A 83 -1.67 2.70 -8.04
N TYR A 84 -1.07 1.62 -8.46
CA TYR A 84 0.00 1.62 -9.48
C TYR A 84 -0.46 1.26 -10.90
N CYS A 85 -1.76 1.03 -11.12
CA CYS A 85 -2.25 0.48 -12.38
C CYS A 85 -2.72 1.53 -13.38
N PHE A 86 -2.83 2.79 -12.98
CA PHE A 86 -3.35 3.87 -13.81
C PHE A 86 -2.57 5.15 -13.56
N GLU A 87 -2.08 5.76 -14.65
CA GLU A 87 -1.52 7.12 -14.67
C GLU A 87 -0.36 7.36 -13.68
N PHE A 88 0.56 6.42 -13.58
CA PHE A 88 1.69 6.54 -12.69
C PHE A 88 2.95 6.90 -13.49
N ASN A 89 3.33 8.17 -13.50
CA ASN A 89 4.55 8.68 -14.15
C ASN A 89 5.73 8.77 -13.16
N ASN A 90 5.87 7.80 -12.28
CA ASN A 90 7.00 7.79 -11.36
C ASN A 90 8.26 7.28 -12.03
N LYS A 91 9.34 8.00 -11.81
CA LYS A 91 10.68 7.60 -12.23
C LYS A 91 11.48 7.23 -10.99
N CYS A 92 12.18 6.12 -11.07
CA CYS A 92 13.11 5.70 -10.03
C CYS A 92 14.49 5.56 -10.64
N THR A 93 15.52 5.99 -9.94
CA THR A 93 16.90 5.78 -10.32
C THR A 93 17.55 4.83 -9.33
N CYS A 94 18.24 3.82 -9.85
CA CYS A 94 19.01 2.89 -9.05
C CYS A 94 20.46 2.90 -9.49
N LEU A 95 21.36 2.82 -8.54
CA LEU A 95 22.80 2.68 -8.76
C LEU A 95 23.30 1.50 -7.94
N ALA A 96 24.06 0.62 -8.56
CA ALA A 96 24.78 -0.44 -7.87
C ALA A 96 26.26 -0.34 -8.22
N ILE A 97 27.12 -0.35 -7.21
CA ILE A 97 28.58 -0.36 -7.36
C ILE A 97 29.08 -1.59 -6.60
N SER A 98 29.93 -2.38 -7.24
CA SER A 98 30.57 -3.53 -6.64
C SER A 98 32.08 -3.41 -6.81
N ASP A 99 32.80 -3.64 -5.71
CA ASP A 99 34.24 -3.90 -5.72
C ASP A 99 34.51 -5.31 -5.14
N GLU A 100 35.78 -5.66 -4.94
CA GLU A 100 36.18 -6.99 -4.46
C GLU A 100 35.63 -7.35 -3.07
N ASN A 101 35.29 -6.35 -2.24
CA ASN A 101 34.92 -6.53 -0.84
C ASN A 101 33.53 -5.98 -0.50
N ASN A 102 32.94 -5.11 -1.35
CA ASN A 102 31.73 -4.39 -1.01
C ASN A 102 30.76 -4.32 -2.20
N ILE A 103 29.48 -4.38 -1.85
CA ILE A 103 28.39 -4.04 -2.79
C ILE A 103 27.61 -2.88 -2.16
N VAL A 104 27.56 -1.76 -2.85
CA VAL A 104 26.76 -0.59 -2.45
C VAL A 104 25.61 -0.44 -3.42
N PHE A 105 24.40 -0.40 -2.88
CA PHE A 105 23.18 -0.17 -3.63
C PHE A 105 22.54 1.14 -3.16
N GLY A 106 22.33 2.05 -4.10
CA GLY A 106 21.61 3.30 -3.88
C GLY A 106 20.35 3.34 -4.75
N ARG A 107 19.24 3.79 -4.17
CA ARG A 107 18.00 4.01 -4.89
C ARG A 107 17.44 5.38 -4.56
N ASN A 108 17.09 6.14 -5.58
CA ASN A 108 16.19 7.28 -5.48
C ASN A 108 14.79 6.87 -5.94
N SER A 109 13.78 7.16 -5.13
CA SER A 109 12.38 6.91 -5.47
C SER A 109 11.70 8.25 -5.64
N ASP A 110 11.39 8.61 -6.88
CA ASP A 110 10.64 9.81 -7.18
C ASP A 110 9.15 9.51 -6.95
N PHE A 111 8.71 9.70 -5.70
CA PHE A 111 7.32 9.54 -5.30
C PHE A 111 6.61 10.89 -5.27
N LEU A 112 5.29 10.84 -5.27
CA LEU A 112 4.45 12.01 -5.10
C LEU A 112 4.74 12.64 -3.72
N VAL A 113 5.01 13.94 -3.70
CA VAL A 113 5.37 14.70 -2.48
C VAL A 113 4.30 14.55 -1.38
N GLU A 114 3.05 14.34 -1.77
CA GLU A 114 1.93 14.13 -0.86
C GLU A 114 2.06 12.83 -0.06
N LEU A 115 2.77 11.82 -0.59
CA LEU A 115 2.99 10.54 0.09
C LEU A 115 4.18 10.57 1.05
N GLU A 116 5.06 11.57 0.96
CA GLU A 116 6.19 11.73 1.89
C GLU A 116 5.73 12.05 3.32
N LYS A 117 4.47 12.50 3.47
CA LYS A 117 3.88 12.90 4.75
C LYS A 117 3.10 11.77 5.45
N LEU A 118 3.03 10.59 4.83
CA LEU A 118 2.52 9.37 5.43
C LEU A 118 3.64 8.65 6.17
#